data_5d8dea1f2184d766a05d708ff9634d73
#
_entry.id   5d8dea1f2184d766a05d708ff9634d73
#
_cell.length_a   1.000
_cell.length_b   1.000
_cell.length_c   1.000
_cell.angle_alpha   90.00
_cell.angle_beta   90.00
_cell.angle_gamma   90.00
#
_symmetry.space_group_name_H-M   'P 1'
#
loop_
_entity.id
_entity.type
_entity.pdbx_description
1 polymer ?
#
loop_
_entity_poly.entity_id
_entity_poly.type
_entity_poly.pdbx_seq_one_letter_code
_entity_poly.pdbx_strand_id
1 'polypeptide(L)'
;AFEVARAKLGFADRKKSGPVATVATEVFEALSFDQMLGKGMISRLRLSNAEVEKLFAGTDGAGVDEAGLAHPNETFIDLYIAYLNTPTIGRAILGDVQYKEAKDRNFDHRHLWWIASSGRYPIVDDDFVPGAQSRRLTMSQDGLILELRDQGFEPQVTHVPDLNTSRLFGVYAEAGLDPAQPLELALTITRAKGMILPTLTHQPVKLTYAPPSKLFIYPPEPTPEWVLAWKARWSELSIIGAALALLGIILARPRWISVDTRRLRIFRISFLAFTLLYIGWYAQGQLSIVQITGAIKSIKSGQGLSSFLYDPISLVIIGFTLLTFFIWGRGTFCGWLCPFGALQEFIWLIARRLHLPKLRLPHGITRRLERGRYLILAALVGAALFLPQLGETLNEIEPFKTSITVGFDRTWPFVAYAVGLLVAGAFYFKFFCRVL
;
A
#
# COMPACT_ATOMS: atom_id res chain seq x y z
N ALA A 1 -6.77 17.17 -6.03
CA ALA A 1 -6.85 17.52 -7.47
C ALA A 1 -6.54 16.31 -8.36
N PHE A 2 -5.46 15.55 -8.10
CA PHE A 2 -5.06 14.39 -8.92
C PHE A 2 -6.06 13.24 -8.87
N GLU A 3 -6.60 12.89 -7.69
CA GLU A 3 -7.62 11.83 -7.55
C GLU A 3 -8.96 12.20 -8.22
N VAL A 4 -9.35 13.47 -8.15
CA VAL A 4 -10.56 13.96 -8.84
C VAL A 4 -10.39 13.94 -10.36
N ALA A 5 -9.19 14.27 -10.86
CA ALA A 5 -8.87 14.17 -12.28
C ALA A 5 -8.86 12.70 -12.74
N ARG A 6 -8.34 11.79 -11.93
CA ARG A 6 -8.28 10.35 -12.19
C ARG A 6 -9.69 9.73 -12.28
N ALA A 7 -10.59 10.08 -11.35
CA ALA A 7 -11.98 9.64 -11.38
C ALA A 7 -12.75 10.19 -12.58
N LYS A 8 -12.50 11.46 -12.97
CA LYS A 8 -13.13 12.09 -14.15
C LYS A 8 -12.62 11.53 -15.48
N LEU A 9 -11.41 11.01 -15.53
CA LEU A 9 -10.81 10.40 -16.72
C LEU A 9 -11.15 8.91 -16.86
N GLY A 10 -12.00 8.35 -15.98
CA GLY A 10 -12.46 6.96 -16.09
C GLY A 10 -11.37 5.92 -15.76
N PHE A 11 -10.27 6.32 -15.13
CA PHE A 11 -9.33 5.36 -14.57
C PHE A 11 -10.02 4.68 -13.38
N ALA A 12 -10.57 3.49 -13.62
CA ALA A 12 -11.15 2.66 -12.58
C ALA A 12 -10.18 2.55 -11.39
N ASP A 13 -10.70 2.63 -10.18
CA ASP A 13 -9.92 2.28 -9.00
C ASP A 13 -9.35 0.89 -9.21
N ARG A 14 -8.04 0.81 -9.50
CA ARG A 14 -7.34 -0.46 -9.44
C ARG A 14 -7.59 -1.01 -8.04
N LYS A 15 -8.38 -2.06 -7.91
CA LYS A 15 -8.22 -2.97 -6.78
C LYS A 15 -6.73 -3.16 -6.64
N LYS A 16 -6.15 -2.82 -5.50
CA LYS A 16 -4.73 -3.09 -5.22
C LYS A 16 -4.49 -4.51 -5.66
N SER A 17 -3.83 -4.68 -6.80
CA SER A 17 -3.44 -5.99 -7.28
C SER A 17 -2.60 -6.59 -6.16
N GLY A 18 -2.96 -7.79 -5.72
CA GLY A 18 -2.11 -8.59 -4.86
C GLY A 18 -0.71 -8.72 -5.47
N PRO A 19 0.20 -9.42 -4.83
CA PRO A 19 1.54 -9.62 -5.36
C PRO A 19 1.44 -10.21 -6.77
N VAL A 20 2.11 -9.56 -7.74
CA VAL A 20 2.18 -10.02 -9.13
C VAL A 20 2.94 -11.35 -9.17
N ALA A 21 2.42 -12.31 -9.94
CA ALA A 21 3.05 -13.61 -10.08
C ALA A 21 4.42 -13.49 -10.75
N THR A 22 5.39 -14.24 -10.25
CA THR A 22 6.72 -14.39 -10.83
C THR A 22 6.85 -15.74 -11.53
N VAL A 23 7.69 -15.82 -12.55
CA VAL A 23 7.92 -17.08 -13.28
C VAL A 23 8.65 -18.08 -12.39
N ALA A 24 8.16 -19.32 -12.35
CA ALA A 24 8.83 -20.44 -11.71
C ALA A 24 10.02 -20.90 -12.59
N THR A 25 11.19 -20.31 -12.37
CA THR A 25 12.39 -20.55 -13.19
C THR A 25 12.95 -21.96 -13.08
N GLU A 26 12.58 -22.71 -12.04
CA GLU A 26 12.98 -24.09 -11.79
C GLU A 26 12.10 -25.11 -12.54
N VAL A 27 10.93 -24.69 -13.00
CA VAL A 27 9.99 -25.57 -13.70
C VAL A 27 10.36 -25.63 -15.18
N PHE A 28 10.96 -26.74 -15.58
CA PHE A 28 11.25 -27.03 -16.97
C PHE A 28 10.73 -28.41 -17.34
N GLU A 29 9.91 -28.50 -18.38
CA GLU A 29 9.44 -29.71 -19.00
C GLU A 29 9.80 -29.66 -20.50
N ALA A 30 10.51 -30.62 -21.01
CA ALA A 30 10.75 -30.72 -22.45
C ALA A 30 9.46 -31.24 -23.12
N LEU A 31 8.71 -30.33 -23.74
CA LEU A 31 7.42 -30.64 -24.39
C LEU A 31 7.47 -30.31 -25.88
N SER A 32 6.76 -31.13 -26.68
CA SER A 32 6.53 -30.82 -28.09
C SER A 32 5.54 -29.65 -28.23
N PHE A 33 5.51 -29.03 -29.42
CA PHE A 33 4.58 -27.95 -29.72
C PHE A 33 3.12 -28.36 -29.50
N ASP A 34 2.72 -29.55 -29.97
CA ASP A 34 1.36 -30.06 -29.80
C ASP A 34 1.00 -30.34 -28.35
N GLN A 35 1.97 -30.80 -27.55
CA GLN A 35 1.78 -31.00 -26.11
C GLN A 35 1.61 -29.66 -25.39
N MET A 36 2.36 -28.62 -25.76
CA MET A 36 2.21 -27.28 -25.19
C MET A 36 0.85 -26.65 -25.55
N LEU A 37 0.39 -26.88 -26.80
CA LEU A 37 -0.93 -26.46 -27.26
C LEU A 37 -2.03 -27.18 -26.45
N GLY A 38 -1.94 -28.50 -26.30
CA GLY A 38 -2.91 -29.27 -25.50
C GLY A 38 -2.93 -28.93 -24.02
N LYS A 39 -1.81 -28.46 -23.44
CA LYS A 39 -1.71 -28.02 -22.04
C LYS A 39 -2.07 -26.52 -21.82
N GLY A 40 -2.47 -25.80 -22.87
CA GLY A 40 -2.81 -24.37 -22.78
C GLY A 40 -1.59 -23.44 -22.59
N MET A 41 -0.38 -23.94 -22.80
CA MET A 41 0.85 -23.11 -22.75
C MET A 41 1.00 -22.24 -24.00
N ILE A 42 0.39 -22.66 -25.10
CA ILE A 42 0.21 -21.92 -26.34
C ILE A 42 -1.28 -21.86 -26.60
N SER A 43 -1.82 -20.68 -26.84
CA SER A 43 -3.21 -20.53 -27.30
C SER A 43 -3.25 -20.33 -28.80
N ARG A 44 -4.28 -20.87 -29.43
CA ARG A 44 -4.50 -20.86 -30.88
C ARG A 44 -5.90 -20.35 -31.20
N LEU A 45 -6.00 -19.48 -32.20
CA LEU A 45 -7.25 -19.05 -32.80
C LEU A 45 -7.20 -19.27 -34.31
N ARG A 46 -8.01 -20.18 -34.81
CA ARG A 46 -8.13 -20.41 -36.23
C ARG A 46 -9.48 -19.95 -36.75
N LEU A 47 -9.46 -19.15 -37.81
CA LEU A 47 -10.67 -18.67 -38.49
C LEU A 47 -10.61 -18.99 -39.98
N SER A 48 -11.72 -19.51 -40.50
CA SER A 48 -11.95 -19.67 -41.92
C SER A 48 -12.44 -18.39 -42.58
N ASN A 49 -12.35 -18.32 -43.92
CA ASN A 49 -12.90 -17.22 -44.69
C ASN A 49 -14.41 -16.99 -44.41
N ALA A 50 -15.18 -18.08 -44.28
CA ALA A 50 -16.62 -18.03 -44.01
C ALA A 50 -16.92 -17.47 -42.61
N GLU A 51 -16.11 -17.79 -41.60
CA GLU A 51 -16.28 -17.25 -40.23
C GLU A 51 -15.97 -15.76 -40.17
N VAL A 52 -14.91 -15.33 -40.88
CA VAL A 52 -14.59 -13.92 -40.98
C VAL A 52 -15.68 -13.13 -41.74
N GLU A 53 -16.24 -13.70 -42.81
CA GLU A 53 -17.36 -13.07 -43.53
C GLU A 53 -18.58 -12.86 -42.65
N LYS A 54 -18.88 -13.82 -41.74
CA LYS A 54 -19.96 -13.64 -40.75
C LYS A 54 -19.71 -12.48 -39.78
N LEU A 55 -18.45 -12.20 -39.43
CA LEU A 55 -18.11 -11.07 -38.54
C LEU A 55 -18.40 -9.72 -39.21
N PHE A 56 -18.34 -9.65 -40.54
CA PHE A 56 -18.63 -8.46 -41.31
C PHE A 56 -20.09 -8.36 -41.75
N ALA A 57 -20.93 -9.36 -41.47
CA ALA A 57 -22.33 -9.37 -41.84
C ALA A 57 -23.07 -8.13 -41.31
N GLY A 58 -23.80 -7.43 -42.18
CA GLY A 58 -24.50 -6.20 -41.81
C GLY A 58 -23.64 -4.92 -41.74
N THR A 59 -22.37 -5.01 -42.13
CA THR A 59 -21.47 -3.84 -42.22
C THR A 59 -21.08 -3.57 -43.67
N ASP A 60 -20.45 -2.42 -43.94
CA ASP A 60 -19.95 -2.07 -45.29
C ASP A 60 -18.80 -2.98 -45.75
N GLY A 61 -18.19 -3.77 -44.84
CA GLY A 61 -17.16 -4.76 -45.13
C GLY A 61 -17.69 -6.11 -45.62
N ALA A 62 -19.01 -6.33 -45.63
CA ALA A 62 -19.59 -7.56 -46.09
C ALA A 62 -19.45 -7.70 -47.63
N GLY A 63 -19.11 -8.91 -48.10
CA GLY A 63 -18.98 -9.21 -49.52
C GLY A 63 -17.80 -8.59 -50.25
N VAL A 64 -16.89 -7.89 -49.51
CA VAL A 64 -15.73 -7.21 -50.12
C VAL A 64 -14.59 -8.18 -50.50
N ASP A 65 -14.46 -9.27 -49.78
CA ASP A 65 -13.38 -10.25 -49.97
C ASP A 65 -13.81 -11.32 -50.97
N GLU A 66 -13.72 -11.05 -52.28
CA GLU A 66 -14.14 -11.93 -53.35
C GLU A 66 -13.33 -13.26 -53.29
N ALA A 67 -12.02 -13.20 -53.04
CA ALA A 67 -11.19 -14.39 -52.96
C ALA A 67 -11.55 -15.27 -51.75
N GLY A 68 -11.93 -14.66 -50.62
CA GLY A 68 -12.44 -15.39 -49.47
C GLY A 68 -13.81 -16.03 -49.70
N LEU A 69 -14.65 -15.36 -50.43
CA LEU A 69 -15.99 -15.88 -50.80
C LEU A 69 -15.87 -17.07 -51.76
N ALA A 70 -14.87 -17.08 -52.65
CA ALA A 70 -14.60 -18.19 -53.56
C ALA A 70 -14.10 -19.45 -52.83
N HIS A 71 -13.41 -19.28 -51.70
CA HIS A 71 -12.81 -20.36 -50.91
C HIS A 71 -13.24 -20.31 -49.43
N PRO A 72 -14.51 -20.52 -49.07
CA PRO A 72 -15.05 -20.28 -47.74
C PRO A 72 -14.44 -21.13 -46.62
N ASN A 73 -13.97 -22.33 -46.95
CA ASN A 73 -13.41 -23.27 -45.97
C ASN A 73 -11.89 -23.13 -45.78
N GLU A 74 -11.22 -22.30 -46.58
CA GLU A 74 -9.80 -22.06 -46.41
C GLU A 74 -9.53 -21.21 -45.15
N THR A 75 -8.33 -21.41 -44.59
CA THR A 75 -7.90 -20.69 -43.41
C THR A 75 -7.63 -19.21 -43.76
N PHE A 76 -8.42 -18.32 -43.21
CA PHE A 76 -8.20 -16.86 -43.27
C PHE A 76 -6.99 -16.49 -42.42
N ILE A 77 -6.98 -16.91 -41.13
CA ILE A 77 -5.88 -16.75 -40.22
C ILE A 77 -5.86 -17.91 -39.20
N ASP A 78 -4.67 -18.30 -38.83
CA ASP A 78 -4.36 -19.23 -37.74
C ASP A 78 -3.35 -18.53 -36.80
N LEU A 79 -3.83 -17.99 -35.71
CA LEU A 79 -3.08 -17.12 -34.80
C LEU A 79 -2.65 -17.88 -33.56
N TYR A 80 -1.39 -17.73 -33.18
CA TYR A 80 -0.78 -18.34 -32.01
C TYR A 80 -0.25 -17.29 -31.07
N ILE A 81 -0.35 -17.53 -29.75
CA ILE A 81 0.26 -16.70 -28.70
C ILE A 81 0.87 -17.58 -27.63
N ALA A 82 2.05 -17.21 -27.15
CA ALA A 82 2.73 -17.88 -26.03
C ALA A 82 3.58 -16.91 -25.20
N TYR A 83 3.66 -17.14 -23.91
CA TYR A 83 4.45 -16.35 -22.96
C TYR A 83 5.85 -16.93 -22.81
N LEU A 84 6.88 -16.20 -23.23
CA LEU A 84 8.24 -16.72 -23.40
C LEU A 84 9.13 -16.67 -22.16
N ASN A 85 8.80 -15.88 -21.14
CA ASN A 85 9.65 -15.79 -19.96
C ASN A 85 9.72 -17.11 -19.17
N THR A 86 8.81 -18.05 -19.41
CA THR A 86 8.84 -19.39 -18.80
C THR A 86 9.87 -20.28 -19.47
N PRO A 87 10.71 -21.06 -18.73
CA PRO A 87 11.74 -21.90 -19.32
C PRO A 87 11.20 -22.94 -20.30
N THR A 88 10.06 -23.56 -19.99
CA THR A 88 9.43 -24.60 -20.82
C THR A 88 9.03 -24.06 -22.20
N ILE A 89 8.34 -22.92 -22.24
CA ILE A 89 7.84 -22.35 -23.50
C ILE A 89 8.97 -21.62 -24.24
N GLY A 90 9.73 -20.81 -23.51
CA GLY A 90 10.75 -19.98 -24.11
C GLY A 90 11.87 -20.78 -24.79
N ARG A 91 12.35 -21.87 -24.18
CA ARG A 91 13.37 -22.72 -24.79
C ARG A 91 12.82 -23.54 -26.00
N ALA A 92 11.57 -23.94 -25.91
CA ALA A 92 10.94 -24.66 -27.00
C ALA A 92 10.76 -23.79 -28.27
N ILE A 93 10.48 -22.50 -28.10
CA ILE A 93 10.24 -21.56 -29.21
C ILE A 93 11.54 -20.90 -29.69
N LEU A 94 12.38 -20.41 -28.74
CA LEU A 94 13.60 -19.67 -29.07
C LEU A 94 14.83 -20.57 -29.21
N GLY A 95 14.81 -21.77 -28.65
CA GLY A 95 16.01 -22.59 -28.42
C GLY A 95 16.81 -22.10 -27.22
N ASP A 96 17.77 -22.92 -26.74
CA ASP A 96 18.49 -22.64 -25.48
C ASP A 96 19.35 -21.38 -25.53
N VAL A 97 20.01 -21.10 -26.65
CA VAL A 97 20.93 -19.98 -26.80
C VAL A 97 20.16 -18.65 -26.79
N GLN A 98 19.15 -18.54 -27.66
CA GLN A 98 18.37 -17.32 -27.81
C GLN A 98 17.49 -17.07 -26.56
N TYR A 99 17.00 -18.12 -25.92
CA TYR A 99 16.28 -18.00 -24.65
C TYR A 99 17.17 -17.40 -23.54
N LYS A 100 18.43 -17.86 -23.44
CA LYS A 100 19.38 -17.34 -22.47
C LYS A 100 19.69 -15.86 -22.74
N GLU A 101 19.95 -15.49 -23.98
CA GLU A 101 20.17 -14.07 -24.35
C GLU A 101 18.93 -13.20 -24.04
N ALA A 102 17.74 -13.66 -24.37
CA ALA A 102 16.50 -12.96 -24.07
C ALA A 102 16.30 -12.78 -22.56
N LYS A 103 16.60 -13.82 -21.78
CA LYS A 103 16.54 -13.78 -20.31
C LYS A 103 17.49 -12.74 -19.75
N ASP A 104 18.76 -12.77 -20.14
CA ASP A 104 19.79 -11.90 -19.57
C ASP A 104 19.58 -10.42 -19.93
N ARG A 105 18.93 -10.13 -21.06
CA ARG A 105 18.73 -8.76 -21.55
C ARG A 105 17.37 -8.15 -21.18
N ASN A 106 16.32 -8.95 -21.08
CA ASN A 106 14.95 -8.43 -21.14
C ASN A 106 14.03 -8.87 -19.99
N PHE A 107 14.20 -10.05 -19.38
CA PHE A 107 13.18 -10.61 -18.50
C PHE A 107 12.97 -9.82 -17.21
N ASP A 108 13.98 -9.12 -16.72
CA ASP A 108 13.85 -8.26 -15.53
C ASP A 108 13.01 -7.00 -15.80
N HIS A 109 12.91 -6.60 -17.06
CA HIS A 109 12.26 -5.35 -17.45
C HIS A 109 11.05 -5.54 -18.36
N ARG A 110 10.86 -6.74 -18.96
CA ARG A 110 9.81 -7.01 -19.94
C ARG A 110 9.24 -8.40 -19.84
N HIS A 111 7.94 -8.46 -20.07
CA HIS A 111 7.23 -9.68 -20.40
C HIS A 111 7.28 -9.90 -21.90
N LEU A 112 7.85 -11.01 -22.37
CA LEU A 112 8.01 -11.33 -23.77
C LEU A 112 6.93 -12.32 -24.24
N TRP A 113 6.38 -12.03 -25.40
CA TRP A 113 5.31 -12.78 -26.04
C TRP A 113 5.73 -13.18 -27.45
N TRP A 114 5.60 -14.46 -27.75
CA TRP A 114 5.65 -14.92 -29.11
C TRP A 114 4.25 -14.86 -29.70
N ILE A 115 4.08 -14.15 -30.83
CA ILE A 115 2.84 -14.06 -31.59
C ILE A 115 3.19 -14.43 -33.04
N ALA A 116 2.49 -15.42 -33.56
CA ALA A 116 2.70 -15.92 -34.91
C ALA A 116 1.38 -16.18 -35.59
N SER A 117 1.40 -16.10 -36.91
CA SER A 117 0.23 -16.42 -37.73
C SER A 117 0.60 -17.14 -39.03
N SER A 118 -0.32 -17.98 -39.47
CA SER A 118 -0.38 -18.50 -40.83
C SER A 118 -1.72 -18.14 -41.48
N GLY A 119 -1.87 -18.35 -42.77
CA GLY A 119 -3.07 -18.00 -43.54
C GLY A 119 -2.90 -16.71 -44.35
N ARG A 120 -4.00 -16.18 -44.89
CA ARG A 120 -3.96 -15.02 -45.79
C ARG A 120 -3.77 -13.67 -45.13
N TYR A 121 -4.13 -13.55 -43.84
CA TYR A 121 -4.13 -12.27 -43.14
C TYR A 121 -2.95 -12.15 -42.16
N PRO A 122 -2.01 -11.21 -42.40
CA PRO A 122 -0.86 -11.02 -41.52
C PRO A 122 -1.21 -10.24 -40.26
N ILE A 123 -0.48 -10.50 -39.17
CA ILE A 123 -0.64 -9.80 -37.88
C ILE A 123 -0.02 -8.40 -37.86
N VAL A 124 0.78 -8.05 -38.86
CA VAL A 124 1.36 -6.73 -39.07
C VAL A 124 1.00 -6.20 -40.44
N ASP A 125 0.98 -4.89 -40.61
CA ASP A 125 0.72 -4.23 -41.87
C ASP A 125 1.96 -4.27 -42.78
N ASP A 126 1.80 -4.01 -44.08
CA ASP A 126 2.89 -3.99 -45.06
C ASP A 126 3.89 -2.84 -44.77
N ASP A 127 3.42 -1.76 -44.15
CA ASP A 127 4.23 -0.61 -43.72
C ASP A 127 4.77 -0.73 -42.29
N PHE A 128 4.70 -1.93 -41.69
CA PHE A 128 5.14 -2.16 -40.33
C PHE A 128 6.65 -1.98 -40.16
N VAL A 129 7.03 -1.14 -39.21
CA VAL A 129 8.44 -0.89 -38.87
C VAL A 129 8.83 -1.76 -37.67
N PRO A 130 9.89 -2.58 -37.76
CA PRO A 130 10.41 -3.34 -36.61
C PRO A 130 10.68 -2.43 -35.41
N GLY A 131 10.32 -2.90 -34.22
CA GLY A 131 10.41 -2.13 -32.97
C GLY A 131 9.22 -1.22 -32.66
N ALA A 132 8.24 -1.13 -33.59
CA ALA A 132 7.01 -0.36 -33.39
C ALA A 132 5.91 -1.19 -32.70
N GLN A 133 4.81 -0.55 -32.39
CA GLN A 133 3.56 -1.21 -31.97
C GLN A 133 2.77 -1.63 -33.22
N SER A 134 2.25 -2.84 -33.22
CA SER A 134 1.33 -3.28 -34.28
C SER A 134 0.00 -2.55 -34.16
N ARG A 135 -0.51 -2.00 -35.29
CA ARG A 135 -1.84 -1.40 -35.35
C ARG A 135 -2.96 -2.42 -35.32
N ARG A 136 -2.66 -3.66 -35.71
CA ARG A 136 -3.65 -4.76 -35.77
C ARG A 136 -3.80 -5.50 -34.46
N LEU A 137 -2.78 -5.47 -33.58
CA LEU A 137 -2.78 -6.20 -32.32
C LEU A 137 -2.98 -5.28 -31.15
N THR A 138 -3.93 -5.64 -30.29
CA THR A 138 -4.16 -4.98 -29.00
C THR A 138 -4.19 -6.05 -27.91
N MET A 139 -3.37 -5.87 -26.88
CA MET A 139 -3.37 -6.75 -25.71
C MET A 139 -4.02 -6.03 -24.55
N SER A 140 -4.86 -6.73 -23.79
CA SER A 140 -5.49 -6.16 -22.60
C SER A 140 -5.65 -7.19 -21.49
N GLN A 141 -5.62 -6.71 -20.25
CA GLN A 141 -5.87 -7.50 -19.05
C GLN A 141 -6.74 -6.69 -18.08
N ASP A 142 -7.86 -7.25 -17.61
CA ASP A 142 -8.82 -6.58 -16.71
C ASP A 142 -9.24 -5.17 -17.18
N GLY A 143 -9.41 -5.00 -18.50
CA GLY A 143 -9.78 -3.72 -19.12
C GLY A 143 -8.61 -2.74 -19.28
N LEU A 144 -7.40 -3.08 -18.83
CA LEU A 144 -6.19 -2.30 -19.07
C LEU A 144 -5.60 -2.67 -20.43
N ILE A 145 -5.43 -1.69 -21.31
CA ILE A 145 -4.72 -1.85 -22.57
C ILE A 145 -3.23 -1.82 -22.31
N LEU A 146 -2.52 -2.84 -22.77
CA LEU A 146 -1.08 -3.02 -22.60
C LEU A 146 -0.36 -2.61 -23.89
N GLU A 147 0.72 -1.85 -23.75
CA GLU A 147 1.56 -1.47 -24.90
C GLU A 147 2.38 -2.68 -25.36
N LEU A 148 1.95 -3.26 -26.49
CA LEU A 148 2.58 -4.43 -27.12
C LEU A 148 3.56 -3.96 -28.19
N ARG A 149 4.88 -3.93 -27.87
CA ARG A 149 5.92 -3.44 -28.75
C ARG A 149 6.76 -4.56 -29.35
N ASP A 150 6.94 -4.56 -30.66
CA ASP A 150 7.83 -5.49 -31.35
C ASP A 150 9.29 -5.35 -30.87
N GLN A 151 9.97 -6.48 -30.75
CA GLN A 151 11.38 -6.52 -30.32
C GLN A 151 12.39 -6.62 -31.48
N GLY A 152 11.90 -6.54 -32.72
CA GLY A 152 12.75 -6.63 -33.91
C GLY A 152 13.36 -8.02 -34.13
N PHE A 153 12.76 -9.06 -33.56
CA PHE A 153 13.25 -10.44 -33.64
C PHE A 153 12.17 -11.36 -34.17
N GLU A 154 12.53 -12.21 -35.11
CA GLU A 154 11.66 -13.20 -35.77
C GLU A 154 12.12 -14.64 -35.43
N PRO A 155 11.54 -15.27 -34.41
CA PRO A 155 11.88 -16.64 -34.05
C PRO A 155 11.55 -17.60 -35.18
N GLN A 156 12.50 -18.46 -35.56
CA GLN A 156 12.25 -19.53 -36.49
C GLN A 156 11.77 -20.78 -35.73
N VAL A 157 10.49 -21.05 -35.76
CA VAL A 157 9.89 -22.19 -35.10
C VAL A 157 9.73 -23.31 -36.11
N THR A 158 10.61 -24.32 -36.04
CA THR A 158 10.69 -25.43 -37.01
C THR A 158 9.51 -26.41 -36.94
N HIS A 159 8.69 -26.36 -35.89
CA HIS A 159 7.62 -27.33 -35.66
C HIS A 159 6.21 -26.87 -36.08
N VAL A 160 6.08 -25.62 -36.56
CA VAL A 160 4.82 -25.11 -37.12
C VAL A 160 4.99 -24.87 -38.59
N PRO A 161 4.35 -25.68 -39.46
CA PRO A 161 4.44 -25.47 -40.88
C PRO A 161 3.75 -24.17 -41.30
N ASP A 162 4.31 -23.51 -42.31
CA ASP A 162 3.73 -22.40 -43.06
C ASP A 162 3.38 -21.14 -42.24
N LEU A 163 4.23 -20.76 -41.26
CA LEU A 163 4.09 -19.47 -40.58
C LEU A 163 4.44 -18.33 -41.55
N ASN A 164 3.47 -17.45 -41.82
CA ASN A 164 3.67 -16.24 -42.63
C ASN A 164 4.31 -15.13 -41.80
N THR A 165 4.03 -15.08 -40.49
CA THR A 165 4.58 -14.10 -39.59
C THR A 165 4.91 -14.77 -38.27
N SER A 166 6.13 -14.54 -37.74
CA SER A 166 6.57 -15.00 -36.43
C SER A 166 7.35 -13.89 -35.78
N ARG A 167 6.81 -13.27 -34.72
CA ARG A 167 7.40 -12.08 -34.07
C ARG A 167 7.43 -12.17 -32.58
N LEU A 168 8.40 -11.48 -32.01
CA LEU A 168 8.57 -11.32 -30.56
C LEU A 168 8.08 -9.93 -30.15
N PHE A 169 7.08 -9.92 -29.28
CA PHE A 169 6.55 -8.70 -28.69
C PHE A 169 6.90 -8.59 -27.21
N GLY A 170 7.09 -7.36 -26.72
CA GLY A 170 7.38 -7.08 -25.32
C GLY A 170 6.37 -6.11 -24.70
N VAL A 171 6.02 -6.38 -23.44
CA VAL A 171 5.28 -5.47 -22.56
C VAL A 171 6.19 -5.13 -21.38
N TYR A 172 6.29 -3.85 -21.01
CA TYR A 172 7.11 -3.44 -19.87
C TYR A 172 6.60 -4.03 -18.55
N ALA A 173 7.51 -4.45 -17.67
CA ALA A 173 7.15 -5.04 -16.38
C ALA A 173 6.36 -4.06 -15.49
N GLU A 174 6.67 -2.75 -15.59
CA GLU A 174 5.97 -1.70 -14.85
C GLU A 174 4.53 -1.44 -15.33
N ALA A 175 4.11 -2.02 -16.47
CA ALA A 175 2.74 -1.88 -16.97
C ALA A 175 1.70 -2.50 -16.04
N GLY A 176 2.14 -3.31 -15.04
CA GLY A 176 1.29 -3.92 -14.03
C GLY A 176 0.49 -5.12 -14.57
N LEU A 177 1.03 -5.80 -15.56
CA LEU A 177 0.56 -7.09 -16.05
C LEU A 177 0.86 -8.17 -15.00
N ASP A 178 -0.12 -9.04 -14.72
CA ASP A 178 0.09 -10.29 -14.02
C ASP A 178 0.13 -11.44 -15.03
N PRO A 179 1.30 -12.03 -15.32
CA PRO A 179 1.43 -13.04 -16.37
C PRO A 179 0.72 -14.36 -16.05
N ALA A 180 0.30 -14.60 -14.81
CA ALA A 180 -0.45 -15.80 -14.42
C ALA A 180 -1.97 -15.62 -14.59
N GLN A 181 -2.46 -14.40 -14.81
CA GLN A 181 -3.88 -14.13 -15.02
C GLN A 181 -4.23 -14.18 -16.52
N PRO A 182 -5.48 -14.51 -16.85
CA PRO A 182 -5.94 -14.46 -18.24
C PRO A 182 -5.76 -13.08 -18.86
N LEU A 183 -5.36 -13.04 -20.11
CA LEU A 183 -5.29 -11.83 -20.92
C LEU A 183 -6.02 -12.02 -22.25
N GLU A 184 -6.45 -10.93 -22.84
CA GLU A 184 -7.09 -10.91 -24.16
C GLU A 184 -6.13 -10.30 -25.19
N LEU A 185 -5.87 -11.05 -26.25
CA LEU A 185 -5.24 -10.54 -27.47
C LEU A 185 -6.33 -10.30 -28.51
N ALA A 186 -6.55 -9.06 -28.91
CA ALA A 186 -7.46 -8.70 -29.97
C ALA A 186 -6.70 -8.45 -31.28
N LEU A 187 -7.08 -9.16 -32.32
CA LEU A 187 -6.64 -8.90 -33.70
C LEU A 187 -7.73 -8.10 -34.42
N THR A 188 -7.42 -6.91 -34.89
CA THR A 188 -8.31 -6.09 -35.69
C THR A 188 -8.20 -6.45 -37.17
N ILE A 189 -9.27 -7.02 -37.72
CA ILE A 189 -9.38 -7.31 -39.15
C ILE A 189 -9.97 -6.07 -39.82
N THR A 190 -9.30 -5.56 -40.84
CA THR A 190 -9.72 -4.38 -41.58
C THR A 190 -10.07 -4.74 -43.01
N ARG A 191 -11.22 -4.29 -43.51
CA ARG A 191 -11.61 -4.37 -44.90
C ARG A 191 -11.87 -2.99 -45.46
N ALA A 192 -11.48 -2.75 -46.72
CA ALA A 192 -11.62 -1.50 -47.43
C ALA A 192 -12.60 -1.68 -48.58
N LYS A 193 -13.64 -0.84 -48.66
CA LYS A 193 -14.61 -0.82 -49.75
C LYS A 193 -14.46 0.48 -50.54
N GLY A 194 -14.26 0.36 -51.85
CA GLY A 194 -14.09 1.51 -52.78
C GLY A 194 -12.64 1.70 -53.22
N MET A 195 -12.43 2.15 -54.48
CA MET A 195 -11.10 2.30 -55.06
C MET A 195 -10.49 3.69 -54.86
N ILE A 196 -11.27 4.78 -54.85
CA ILE A 196 -10.73 6.15 -54.79
C ILE A 196 -10.72 6.72 -53.38
N LEU A 197 -11.77 6.47 -52.60
CA LEU A 197 -11.89 6.83 -51.17
C LEU A 197 -12.42 5.61 -50.43
N PRO A 198 -11.50 4.72 -49.98
CA PRO A 198 -11.93 3.49 -49.33
C PRO A 198 -12.56 3.76 -47.95
N THR A 199 -13.79 3.26 -47.76
CA THR A 199 -14.39 3.19 -46.43
C THR A 199 -13.79 1.98 -45.70
N LEU A 200 -13.13 2.24 -44.57
CA LEU A 200 -12.51 1.17 -43.76
C LEU A 200 -13.51 0.66 -42.72
N THR A 201 -13.70 -0.63 -42.69
CA THR A 201 -14.48 -1.33 -41.67
C THR A 201 -13.57 -2.22 -40.84
N HIS A 202 -13.62 -2.07 -39.51
CA HIS A 202 -12.79 -2.80 -38.56
C HIS A 202 -13.62 -3.76 -37.73
N GLN A 203 -13.15 -5.00 -37.61
CA GLN A 203 -13.77 -6.01 -36.73
C GLN A 203 -12.70 -6.66 -35.85
N PRO A 204 -12.78 -6.52 -34.50
CA PRO A 204 -11.85 -7.13 -33.58
C PRO A 204 -12.23 -8.60 -33.34
N VAL A 205 -11.25 -9.48 -33.40
CA VAL A 205 -11.36 -10.88 -33.00
C VAL A 205 -10.50 -11.11 -31.78
N LYS A 206 -11.06 -11.70 -30.75
CA LYS A 206 -10.40 -11.87 -29.45
C LYS A 206 -9.91 -13.31 -29.26
N LEU A 207 -8.68 -13.42 -28.79
CA LEU A 207 -8.06 -14.66 -28.32
C LEU A 207 -7.73 -14.51 -26.85
N THR A 208 -8.32 -15.33 -25.99
CA THR A 208 -7.96 -15.38 -24.56
C THR A 208 -6.77 -16.30 -24.36
N TYR A 209 -5.76 -15.82 -23.69
CA TYR A 209 -4.59 -16.58 -23.27
C TYR A 209 -4.57 -16.71 -21.74
N ALA A 210 -4.55 -17.94 -21.25
CA ALA A 210 -4.49 -18.25 -19.81
C ALA A 210 -3.46 -19.36 -19.58
N PRO A 211 -2.21 -19.00 -19.25
CA PRO A 211 -1.17 -20.00 -19.04
C PRO A 211 -1.41 -20.81 -17.76
N PRO A 212 -0.94 -22.07 -17.71
CA PRO A 212 -1.09 -22.92 -16.53
C PRO A 212 -0.43 -22.30 -15.28
N SER A 213 -1.15 -22.27 -14.17
CA SER A 213 -0.70 -21.67 -12.90
C SER A 213 0.60 -22.31 -12.35
N LYS A 214 0.89 -23.57 -12.69
CA LYS A 214 2.12 -24.26 -12.29
C LYS A 214 3.41 -23.59 -12.79
N LEU A 215 3.33 -22.74 -13.80
CA LEU A 215 4.48 -22.00 -14.36
C LEU A 215 4.82 -20.74 -13.56
N PHE A 216 4.03 -20.42 -12.56
CA PHE A 216 4.15 -19.19 -11.79
C PHE A 216 4.17 -19.45 -10.29
N ILE A 217 4.81 -18.54 -9.57
CA ILE A 217 4.86 -18.51 -8.11
C ILE A 217 4.35 -17.14 -7.68
N TYR A 218 3.35 -17.13 -6.80
CA TYR A 218 2.96 -15.89 -6.14
C TYR A 218 3.88 -15.67 -4.95
N PRO A 219 4.64 -14.55 -4.90
CA PRO A 219 5.39 -14.22 -3.72
C PRO A 219 4.42 -14.07 -2.54
N PRO A 220 4.81 -14.50 -1.32
CA PRO A 220 3.96 -14.32 -0.16
C PRO A 220 3.60 -12.84 -0.01
N GLU A 221 2.37 -12.56 0.38
CA GLU A 221 1.93 -11.19 0.63
C GLU A 221 2.93 -10.50 1.58
N PRO A 222 3.38 -9.29 1.27
CA PRO A 222 4.29 -8.57 2.14
C PRO A 222 3.64 -8.45 3.51
N THR A 223 4.39 -8.81 4.56
CA THR A 223 3.88 -8.68 5.93
C THR A 223 3.44 -7.25 6.15
N PRO A 224 2.22 -7.01 6.66
CA PRO A 224 1.73 -5.65 6.86
C PRO A 224 2.73 -4.81 7.67
N GLU A 225 2.96 -3.57 7.27
CA GLU A 225 3.96 -2.69 7.90
C GLU A 225 3.75 -2.54 9.41
N TRP A 226 2.51 -2.55 9.88
CA TRP A 226 2.22 -2.50 11.31
C TRP A 226 2.80 -3.72 12.06
N VAL A 227 2.79 -4.93 11.45
CA VAL A 227 3.40 -6.13 12.05
C VAL A 227 4.90 -5.97 12.14
N LEU A 228 5.53 -5.36 11.13
CA LEU A 228 6.95 -5.05 11.15
C LEU A 228 7.28 -4.04 12.25
N ALA A 229 6.46 -2.99 12.44
CA ALA A 229 6.61 -2.03 13.52
C ALA A 229 6.53 -2.69 14.91
N TRP A 230 5.61 -3.64 15.11
CA TRP A 230 5.50 -4.41 16.36
C TRP A 230 6.70 -5.32 16.58
N LYS A 231 7.15 -6.01 15.54
CA LYS A 231 8.36 -6.86 15.60
C LYS A 231 9.63 -6.05 15.86
N ALA A 232 9.78 -4.89 15.23
CA ALA A 232 10.95 -4.03 15.42
C ALA A 232 11.07 -3.49 16.86
N ARG A 233 9.93 -3.25 17.53
CA ARG A 233 9.88 -2.66 18.87
C ARG A 233 9.52 -3.66 19.98
N TRP A 234 9.64 -4.96 19.73
CA TRP A 234 9.23 -6.01 20.67
C TRP A 234 9.93 -5.94 22.03
N SER A 235 11.22 -5.57 22.05
CA SER A 235 12.01 -5.41 23.29
C SER A 235 11.51 -4.24 24.13
N GLU A 236 11.22 -3.11 23.50
CA GLU A 236 10.64 -1.94 24.17
C GLU A 236 9.25 -2.26 24.75
N LEU A 237 8.42 -2.95 23.96
CA LEU A 237 7.10 -3.40 24.38
C LEU A 237 7.15 -4.34 25.57
N SER A 238 8.14 -5.26 25.60
CA SER A 238 8.33 -6.20 26.71
C SER A 238 8.70 -5.47 28.00
N ILE A 239 9.61 -4.51 27.94
CA ILE A 239 10.02 -3.70 29.09
C ILE A 239 8.87 -2.85 29.62
N ILE A 240 8.16 -2.15 28.72
CA ILE A 240 7.00 -1.35 29.07
C ILE A 240 5.89 -2.22 29.62
N GLY A 241 5.60 -3.37 28.99
CA GLY A 241 4.61 -4.33 29.44
C GLY A 241 4.88 -4.83 30.86
N ALA A 242 6.15 -5.19 31.16
CA ALA A 242 6.56 -5.58 32.49
C ALA A 242 6.39 -4.46 33.53
N ALA A 243 6.77 -3.22 33.17
CA ALA A 243 6.59 -2.06 34.06
C ALA A 243 5.11 -1.74 34.30
N LEU A 244 4.26 -1.84 33.28
CA LEU A 244 2.81 -1.64 33.40
C LEU A 244 2.16 -2.75 34.24
N ALA A 245 2.59 -4.00 34.06
CA ALA A 245 2.13 -5.13 34.89
C ALA A 245 2.50 -4.91 36.37
N LEU A 246 3.76 -4.53 36.63
CA LEU A 246 4.21 -4.17 37.98
C LEU A 246 3.36 -3.06 38.59
N LEU A 247 3.12 -1.98 37.84
CA LEU A 247 2.25 -0.88 38.28
C LEU A 247 0.82 -1.36 38.56
N GLY A 248 0.27 -2.19 37.69
CA GLY A 248 -1.06 -2.78 37.84
C GLY A 248 -1.20 -3.63 39.12
N ILE A 249 -0.19 -4.47 39.40
CA ILE A 249 -0.14 -5.29 40.64
C ILE A 249 -0.12 -4.40 41.89
N ILE A 250 0.68 -3.33 41.86
CA ILE A 250 0.77 -2.39 42.97
C ILE A 250 -0.51 -1.61 43.18
N LEU A 251 -1.16 -1.18 42.09
CA LEU A 251 -2.46 -0.50 42.19
C LEU A 251 -3.56 -1.44 42.69
N ALA A 252 -3.52 -2.72 42.34
CA ALA A 252 -4.46 -3.73 42.81
C ALA A 252 -4.26 -4.07 44.29
N ARG A 253 -3.00 -4.01 44.79
CA ARG A 253 -2.68 -4.31 46.20
C ARG A 253 -1.91 -3.17 46.86
N PRO A 254 -2.51 -2.02 47.05
CA PRO A 254 -1.84 -0.81 47.56
C PRO A 254 -1.21 -1.01 48.93
N ARG A 255 -1.75 -1.93 49.75
CA ARG A 255 -1.23 -2.22 51.08
C ARG A 255 0.22 -2.69 51.10
N TRP A 256 0.72 -3.33 50.03
CA TRP A 256 2.11 -3.81 49.96
C TRP A 256 3.15 -2.69 50.00
N ILE A 257 2.82 -1.51 49.51
CA ILE A 257 3.74 -0.38 49.42
C ILE A 257 3.33 0.76 50.38
N SER A 258 2.04 0.90 50.68
CA SER A 258 1.53 2.03 51.51
C SER A 258 1.80 1.86 52.99
N VAL A 259 2.19 0.67 53.48
CA VAL A 259 2.58 0.42 54.87
C VAL A 259 3.77 1.26 55.29
N ASP A 260 4.77 1.43 54.36
CA ASP A 260 5.96 2.23 54.61
C ASP A 260 6.01 3.43 53.65
N THR A 261 5.90 4.61 54.21
CA THR A 261 5.94 5.89 53.45
C THR A 261 7.26 6.06 52.70
N ARG A 262 8.36 5.49 53.18
CA ARG A 262 9.69 5.54 52.53
C ARG A 262 9.69 4.63 51.26
N ARG A 263 9.17 3.43 51.38
CA ARG A 263 9.07 2.50 50.25
C ARG A 263 8.17 3.06 49.13
N LEU A 264 7.01 3.60 49.49
CA LEU A 264 6.11 4.26 48.55
C LEU A 264 6.78 5.40 47.80
N ARG A 265 7.55 6.23 48.55
CA ARG A 265 8.28 7.38 47.94
C ARG A 265 9.36 6.93 46.99
N ILE A 266 10.16 5.92 47.37
CA ILE A 266 11.22 5.39 46.52
C ILE A 266 10.63 4.81 45.26
N PHE A 267 9.61 3.92 45.38
CA PHE A 267 8.94 3.33 44.22
C PHE A 267 8.39 4.40 43.28
N ARG A 268 7.69 5.39 43.86
CA ARG A 268 7.09 6.47 43.06
C ARG A 268 8.14 7.25 42.28
N ILE A 269 9.22 7.66 42.93
CA ILE A 269 10.31 8.44 42.29
C ILE A 269 10.98 7.58 41.21
N SER A 270 11.29 6.31 41.49
CA SER A 270 11.92 5.39 40.52
C SER A 270 11.00 5.15 39.31
N PHE A 271 9.72 4.93 39.56
CA PHE A 271 8.77 4.70 38.46
C PHE A 271 8.55 5.96 37.61
N LEU A 272 8.47 7.14 38.22
CA LEU A 272 8.39 8.41 37.49
C LEU A 272 9.69 8.72 36.71
N ALA A 273 10.85 8.34 37.25
CA ALA A 273 12.10 8.44 36.50
C ALA A 273 12.10 7.49 35.28
N PHE A 274 11.65 6.26 35.45
CA PHE A 274 11.47 5.32 34.34
C PHE A 274 10.47 5.89 33.31
N THR A 275 9.35 6.44 33.75
CA THR A 275 8.35 7.05 32.85
C THR A 275 8.95 8.22 32.06
N LEU A 276 9.71 9.09 32.69
CA LEU A 276 10.31 10.25 32.01
C LEU A 276 11.42 9.82 31.05
N LEU A 277 12.40 9.03 31.53
CA LEU A 277 13.59 8.70 30.78
C LEU A 277 13.32 7.64 29.71
N TYR A 278 12.65 6.54 30.09
CA TYR A 278 12.44 5.42 29.19
C TYR A 278 11.17 5.60 28.33
N ILE A 279 10.00 5.78 28.97
CA ILE A 279 8.75 5.90 28.21
C ILE A 279 8.71 7.22 27.42
N GLY A 280 9.09 8.35 28.07
CA GLY A 280 9.04 9.66 27.44
C GLY A 280 10.13 9.89 26.40
N TRP A 281 11.40 9.95 26.84
CA TRP A 281 12.50 10.36 25.96
C TRP A 281 13.02 9.25 25.04
N TYR A 282 13.13 8.02 25.52
CA TYR A 282 13.67 6.91 24.71
C TYR A 282 12.60 6.31 23.81
N ALA A 283 11.52 5.80 24.38
CA ALA A 283 10.48 5.07 23.65
C ALA A 283 9.42 6.00 23.00
N GLN A 284 9.41 7.29 23.41
CA GLN A 284 8.47 8.32 22.93
C GLN A 284 7.00 7.94 23.06
N GLY A 285 6.69 7.06 24.03
CA GLY A 285 5.34 6.59 24.33
C GLY A 285 4.55 7.64 25.11
N GLN A 286 3.49 8.15 24.53
CA GLN A 286 2.67 9.18 25.17
C GLN A 286 1.20 9.03 24.78
N LEU A 287 0.32 9.50 25.68
CA LEU A 287 -1.09 9.72 25.39
C LEU A 287 -1.29 11.21 25.12
N SER A 288 -1.50 11.55 23.86
CA SER A 288 -1.60 12.93 23.40
C SER A 288 -2.99 13.22 22.80
N ILE A 289 -3.43 14.47 22.87
CA ILE A 289 -4.62 14.96 22.15
C ILE A 289 -4.48 14.73 20.65
N VAL A 290 -3.27 14.75 20.11
CA VAL A 290 -2.99 14.46 18.70
C VAL A 290 -3.51 13.07 18.28
N GLN A 291 -3.43 12.08 19.18
CA GLN A 291 -3.96 10.74 18.90
C GLN A 291 -5.50 10.75 18.87
N ILE A 292 -6.15 11.51 19.75
CA ILE A 292 -7.62 11.65 19.77
C ILE A 292 -8.10 12.36 18.50
N THR A 293 -7.48 13.48 18.14
CA THR A 293 -7.83 14.23 16.93
C THR A 293 -7.50 13.44 15.67
N GLY A 294 -6.40 12.67 15.66
CA GLY A 294 -6.03 11.73 14.59
C GLY A 294 -7.05 10.61 14.43
N ALA A 295 -7.56 10.03 15.53
CA ALA A 295 -8.60 9.01 15.50
C ALA A 295 -9.89 9.55 14.86
N ILE A 296 -10.33 10.73 15.27
CA ILE A 296 -11.52 11.39 14.72
C ILE A 296 -11.35 11.63 13.22
N LYS A 297 -10.19 12.11 12.79
CA LYS A 297 -9.85 12.39 11.39
C LYS A 297 -9.84 11.09 10.57
N SER A 298 -9.22 10.00 11.07
CA SER A 298 -9.17 8.70 10.42
C SER A 298 -10.55 8.05 10.25
N ILE A 299 -11.41 8.14 11.26
CA ILE A 299 -12.79 7.64 11.18
C ILE A 299 -13.58 8.45 10.14
N LYS A 300 -13.44 9.78 10.13
CA LYS A 300 -14.14 10.66 9.17
C LYS A 300 -13.69 10.43 7.74
N SER A 301 -12.41 10.10 7.49
CA SER A 301 -11.86 9.79 6.17
C SER A 301 -12.15 8.36 5.68
N GLY A 302 -12.81 7.53 6.49
CA GLY A 302 -13.09 6.13 6.15
C GLY A 302 -11.88 5.19 6.25
N GLN A 303 -10.72 5.67 6.69
CA GLN A 303 -9.50 4.85 6.85
C GLN A 303 -9.51 3.97 8.10
N GLY A 304 -10.49 4.14 8.98
CA GLY A 304 -10.61 3.40 10.24
C GLY A 304 -9.50 3.74 11.23
N LEU A 305 -9.28 2.86 12.20
CA LEU A 305 -8.26 3.03 13.25
C LEU A 305 -6.94 2.31 12.95
N SER A 306 -6.73 1.86 11.72
CA SER A 306 -5.54 1.10 11.32
C SER A 306 -4.23 1.88 11.51
N SER A 307 -4.27 3.21 11.39
CA SER A 307 -3.13 4.09 11.63
C SER A 307 -2.55 3.98 13.06
N PHE A 308 -3.36 3.61 14.06
CA PHE A 308 -2.89 3.43 15.43
C PHE A 308 -2.03 2.17 15.62
N LEU A 309 -2.17 1.18 14.73
CA LEU A 309 -1.38 -0.05 14.78
C LEU A 309 0.11 0.21 14.48
N TYR A 310 0.45 1.35 13.86
CA TYR A 310 1.84 1.71 13.54
C TYR A 310 2.62 2.30 14.73
N ASP A 311 1.94 2.70 15.81
CA ASP A 311 2.58 3.11 17.07
C ASP A 311 2.21 2.16 18.22
N PRO A 312 2.88 1.00 18.32
CA PRO A 312 2.54 -0.03 19.28
C PRO A 312 2.72 0.40 20.73
N ILE A 313 3.68 1.29 21.03
CA ILE A 313 3.95 1.73 22.39
C ILE A 313 2.83 2.61 22.91
N SER A 314 2.44 3.62 22.16
CA SER A 314 1.30 4.47 22.54
C SER A 314 0.01 3.66 22.64
N LEU A 315 -0.20 2.68 21.76
CA LEU A 315 -1.38 1.82 21.81
C LEU A 315 -1.45 1.00 23.10
N VAL A 316 -0.31 0.43 23.54
CA VAL A 316 -0.22 -0.35 24.80
C VAL A 316 -0.48 0.56 26.01
N ILE A 317 0.08 1.79 26.02
CA ILE A 317 -0.13 2.75 27.08
C ILE A 317 -1.60 3.21 27.13
N ILE A 318 -2.22 3.48 25.95
CA ILE A 318 -3.65 3.82 25.84
C ILE A 318 -4.50 2.69 26.38
N GLY A 319 -4.26 1.44 25.93
CA GLY A 319 -4.99 0.26 26.38
C GLY A 319 -4.91 0.06 27.90
N PHE A 320 -3.70 0.17 28.46
CA PHE A 320 -3.51 0.10 29.92
C PHE A 320 -4.24 1.25 30.65
N THR A 321 -4.16 2.46 30.13
CA THR A 321 -4.81 3.65 30.72
C THR A 321 -6.34 3.47 30.73
N LEU A 322 -6.92 3.01 29.63
CA LEU A 322 -8.35 2.73 29.55
C LEU A 322 -8.77 1.63 30.52
N LEU A 323 -8.02 0.52 30.54
CA LEU A 323 -8.28 -0.58 31.46
C LEU A 323 -8.25 -0.11 32.93
N THR A 324 -7.23 0.62 33.32
CA THR A 324 -7.08 1.15 34.68
C THR A 324 -8.11 2.22 35.03
N PHE A 325 -8.60 2.97 34.03
CA PHE A 325 -9.69 3.91 34.22
C PHE A 325 -10.99 3.22 34.62
N PHE A 326 -11.31 2.07 33.99
CA PHE A 326 -12.51 1.29 34.35
C PHE A 326 -12.39 0.59 35.71
N ILE A 327 -11.18 0.15 36.09
CA ILE A 327 -10.98 -0.62 37.33
C ILE A 327 -10.81 0.29 38.55
N TRP A 328 -9.94 1.34 38.46
CA TRP A 328 -9.57 2.19 39.60
C TRP A 328 -10.02 3.63 39.47
N GLY A 329 -10.66 3.99 38.36
CA GLY A 329 -11.10 5.36 38.10
C GLY A 329 -9.96 6.25 37.54
N ARG A 330 -10.14 7.54 37.72
CA ARG A 330 -9.28 8.58 37.16
C ARG A 330 -7.89 8.64 37.80
N GLY A 331 -6.91 9.12 37.06
CA GLY A 331 -5.61 9.58 37.58
C GLY A 331 -4.43 8.65 37.37
N THR A 332 -4.63 7.44 36.85
CA THR A 332 -3.53 6.50 36.61
C THR A 332 -2.53 7.05 35.61
N PHE A 333 -2.98 7.56 34.47
CA PHE A 333 -2.10 8.13 33.44
C PHE A 333 -1.37 9.38 33.96
N CYS A 334 -2.11 10.42 34.39
CA CYS A 334 -1.50 11.68 34.84
C CYS A 334 -0.70 11.51 36.14
N GLY A 335 -1.02 10.48 36.93
CA GLY A 335 -0.33 10.20 38.19
C GLY A 335 0.99 9.44 38.01
N TRP A 336 1.09 8.53 37.02
CA TRP A 336 2.16 7.56 36.92
C TRP A 336 2.82 7.46 35.54
N LEU A 337 2.05 7.58 34.46
CA LEU A 337 2.50 7.30 33.10
C LEU A 337 2.73 8.54 32.22
N CYS A 338 2.33 9.72 32.68
CA CYS A 338 2.51 10.96 31.93
C CYS A 338 3.96 11.48 32.09
N PRO A 339 4.80 11.48 31.02
CA PRO A 339 6.17 11.93 31.10
C PRO A 339 6.28 13.41 31.49
N PHE A 340 5.40 14.27 30.96
CA PHE A 340 5.37 15.67 31.33
C PHE A 340 4.93 15.89 32.79
N GLY A 341 3.97 15.06 33.25
CA GLY A 341 3.56 15.05 34.65
C GLY A 341 4.69 14.60 35.59
N ALA A 342 5.51 13.65 35.17
CA ALA A 342 6.72 13.22 35.89
C ALA A 342 7.74 14.36 35.95
N LEU A 343 7.98 15.05 34.83
CA LEU A 343 8.90 16.18 34.75
C LEU A 343 8.47 17.30 35.68
N GLN A 344 7.17 17.67 35.72
CA GLN A 344 6.63 18.66 36.65
C GLN A 344 6.80 18.22 38.12
N GLU A 345 6.64 16.95 38.46
CA GLU A 345 6.83 16.45 39.82
C GLU A 345 8.29 16.53 40.25
N PHE A 346 9.24 16.24 39.36
CA PHE A 346 10.67 16.40 39.63
C PHE A 346 11.04 17.87 39.86
N ILE A 347 10.56 18.79 39.02
CA ILE A 347 10.77 20.24 39.21
C ILE A 347 10.19 20.70 40.51
N TRP A 348 8.98 20.23 40.88
CA TRP A 348 8.39 20.58 42.18
C TRP A 348 9.20 20.02 43.35
N LEU A 349 9.77 18.80 43.26
CA LEU A 349 10.65 18.26 44.29
C LEU A 349 11.93 19.11 44.45
N ILE A 350 12.53 19.56 43.35
CA ILE A 350 13.70 20.44 43.34
C ILE A 350 13.31 21.81 43.96
N ALA A 351 12.22 22.39 43.52
CA ALA A 351 11.73 23.65 44.06
C ALA A 351 11.49 23.60 45.59
N ARG A 352 11.00 22.45 46.07
CA ARG A 352 10.81 22.18 47.50
C ARG A 352 12.14 22.12 48.27
N ARG A 353 13.16 21.52 47.65
CA ARG A 353 14.50 21.46 48.27
C ARG A 353 15.19 22.82 48.29
N LEU A 354 14.87 23.68 47.33
CA LEU A 354 15.31 25.07 47.25
C LEU A 354 14.47 26.05 48.10
N HIS A 355 13.51 25.52 48.88
CA HIS A 355 12.62 26.30 49.76
C HIS A 355 11.77 27.35 49.02
N LEU A 356 11.48 27.20 47.74
CA LEU A 356 10.64 28.12 46.99
C LEU A 356 9.21 28.19 47.58
N PRO A 357 8.56 29.38 47.54
CA PRO A 357 7.24 29.59 48.13
C PRO A 357 6.19 28.74 47.37
N LYS A 358 5.22 28.19 48.13
CA LYS A 358 4.07 27.47 47.52
C LYS A 358 2.96 28.45 47.22
N LEU A 359 2.50 28.45 45.98
CA LEU A 359 1.31 29.21 45.62
C LEU A 359 0.07 28.42 46.05
N ARG A 360 -0.73 28.99 46.96
CA ARG A 360 -2.04 28.42 47.34
C ARG A 360 -3.13 29.23 46.66
N LEU A 361 -3.72 28.65 45.61
CA LEU A 361 -4.85 29.29 44.93
C LEU A 361 -6.13 29.13 45.77
N PRO A 362 -6.96 30.18 45.87
CA PRO A 362 -8.28 30.06 46.51
C PRO A 362 -9.13 28.98 45.86
N HIS A 363 -9.94 28.27 46.68
CA HIS A 363 -10.77 27.17 46.22
C HIS A 363 -11.67 27.53 45.04
N GLY A 364 -12.21 28.77 45.01
CA GLY A 364 -13.05 29.24 43.91
C GLY A 364 -12.33 29.31 42.56
N ILE A 365 -11.07 29.78 42.57
CA ILE A 365 -10.23 29.88 41.37
C ILE A 365 -9.84 28.46 40.87
N THR A 366 -9.37 27.63 41.81
CA THR A 366 -9.01 26.23 41.48
C THR A 366 -10.18 25.50 40.83
N ARG A 367 -11.40 25.62 41.38
CA ARG A 367 -12.59 24.96 40.80
C ARG A 367 -12.99 25.50 39.41
N ARG A 368 -12.79 26.78 39.16
CA ARG A 368 -13.02 27.38 37.83
C ARG A 368 -12.02 26.88 36.81
N LEU A 369 -10.74 26.84 37.17
CA LEU A 369 -9.66 26.32 36.32
C LEU A 369 -9.85 24.85 36.01
N GLU A 370 -10.20 24.02 36.99
CA GLU A 370 -10.51 22.61 36.80
C GLU A 370 -11.70 22.34 35.86
N ARG A 371 -12.67 23.27 35.80
CA ARG A 371 -13.79 23.19 34.82
C ARG A 371 -13.35 23.66 33.44
N GLY A 372 -12.40 24.59 33.33
CA GLY A 372 -11.86 25.09 32.05
C GLY A 372 -11.31 24.02 31.17
N ARG A 373 -10.71 22.93 31.72
CA ARG A 373 -10.20 21.81 30.96
C ARG A 373 -11.25 21.10 30.08
N TYR A 374 -12.51 21.01 30.54
CA TYR A 374 -13.59 20.42 29.76
C TYR A 374 -13.98 21.32 28.59
N LEU A 375 -13.88 22.63 28.76
CA LEU A 375 -14.14 23.62 27.73
C LEU A 375 -13.05 23.56 26.65
N ILE A 376 -11.78 23.45 27.07
CA ILE A 376 -10.64 23.28 26.18
C ILE A 376 -10.77 21.97 25.41
N LEU A 377 -11.11 20.83 26.08
CA LEU A 377 -11.32 19.55 25.42
C LEU A 377 -12.46 19.63 24.40
N ALA A 378 -13.59 20.24 24.77
CA ALA A 378 -14.72 20.42 23.84
C ALA A 378 -14.34 21.27 22.61
N ALA A 379 -13.57 22.36 22.84
CA ALA A 379 -13.06 23.20 21.75
C ALA A 379 -12.11 22.45 20.83
N LEU A 380 -11.20 21.61 21.36
CA LEU A 380 -10.27 20.80 20.60
C LEU A 380 -10.97 19.72 19.77
N VAL A 381 -11.93 19.00 20.37
CA VAL A 381 -12.73 18.01 19.68
C VAL A 381 -13.61 18.68 18.60
N GLY A 382 -14.24 19.81 18.93
CA GLY A 382 -15.02 20.59 17.97
C GLY A 382 -14.15 21.09 16.79
N ALA A 383 -12.97 21.61 17.05
CA ALA A 383 -12.04 22.05 16.02
C ALA A 383 -11.59 20.85 15.14
N ALA A 384 -11.29 19.70 15.73
CA ALA A 384 -10.93 18.50 14.98
C ALA A 384 -12.04 17.99 14.04
N LEU A 385 -13.31 18.14 14.46
CA LEU A 385 -14.47 17.73 13.67
C LEU A 385 -14.82 18.71 12.55
N PHE A 386 -14.80 20.02 12.84
CA PHE A 386 -15.35 21.04 11.94
C PHE A 386 -14.28 21.89 11.25
N LEU A 387 -13.11 22.07 11.86
CA LEU A 387 -12.03 22.95 11.40
C LEU A 387 -10.66 22.27 11.50
N PRO A 388 -10.34 21.29 10.62
CA PRO A 388 -9.13 20.45 10.74
C PRO A 388 -7.82 21.25 10.84
N GLN A 389 -7.69 22.36 10.10
CA GLN A 389 -6.49 23.23 10.13
C GLN A 389 -6.30 23.92 11.47
N LEU A 390 -7.41 24.40 12.08
CA LEU A 390 -7.40 24.97 13.43
C LEU A 390 -7.10 23.90 14.49
N GLY A 391 -7.60 22.68 14.30
CA GLY A 391 -7.31 21.55 15.17
C GLY A 391 -5.82 21.24 15.27
N GLU A 392 -5.10 21.30 14.15
CA GLU A 392 -3.65 21.09 14.10
C GLU A 392 -2.88 22.18 14.89
N THR A 393 -3.29 23.43 14.77
CA THR A 393 -2.69 24.54 15.52
C THR A 393 -3.01 24.44 17.02
N LEU A 394 -4.23 24.04 17.37
CA LEU A 394 -4.64 23.87 18.76
C LEU A 394 -3.98 22.68 19.47
N ASN A 395 -3.53 21.67 18.74
CA ASN A 395 -2.75 20.56 19.30
C ASN A 395 -1.42 21.03 19.94
N GLU A 396 -0.94 22.21 19.57
CA GLU A 396 0.26 22.82 20.17
C GLU A 396 0.06 23.32 21.62
N ILE A 397 -1.17 23.34 22.15
CA ILE A 397 -1.47 23.57 23.56
C ILE A 397 -0.80 22.50 24.45
N GLU A 398 -0.59 21.30 23.91
CA GLU A 398 0.15 20.26 24.62
C GLU A 398 1.67 20.52 24.57
N PRO A 399 2.34 20.64 25.71
CA PRO A 399 3.78 20.85 25.77
C PRO A 399 4.59 19.54 25.49
N PHE A 400 3.93 18.41 25.21
CA PHE A 400 4.58 17.13 25.01
C PHE A 400 5.55 17.15 23.85
N LYS A 401 5.13 17.68 22.71
CA LYS A 401 5.98 17.77 21.52
C LYS A 401 7.27 18.54 21.82
N THR A 402 7.17 19.66 22.51
CA THR A 402 8.32 20.50 22.84
C THR A 402 9.23 19.87 23.91
N SER A 403 8.67 19.31 24.97
CA SER A 403 9.46 18.87 26.14
C SER A 403 9.90 17.40 26.07
N ILE A 404 9.17 16.56 25.34
CA ILE A 404 9.40 15.11 25.30
C ILE A 404 9.88 14.67 23.91
N THR A 405 9.15 14.99 22.84
CA THR A 405 9.46 14.46 21.50
C THR A 405 10.68 15.14 20.89
N VAL A 406 10.77 16.47 20.96
CA VAL A 406 11.83 17.27 20.30
C VAL A 406 12.90 17.77 21.29
N GLY A 407 12.69 17.60 22.61
CA GLY A 407 13.71 17.92 23.62
C GLY A 407 14.06 19.41 23.69
N PHE A 408 13.08 20.31 23.55
CA PHE A 408 13.21 21.78 23.53
C PHE A 408 13.91 22.37 22.29
N ASP A 409 14.22 21.58 21.28
CA ASP A 409 14.77 22.04 20.00
C ASP A 409 13.64 22.51 19.07
N ARG A 410 13.06 23.70 19.39
CA ARG A 410 11.96 24.35 18.67
C ARG A 410 12.08 25.85 18.68
N THR A 411 11.23 26.52 17.89
CA THR A 411 11.13 27.98 17.89
C THR A 411 10.78 28.50 19.29
N TRP A 412 11.38 29.61 19.68
CA TRP A 412 11.37 30.17 21.04
C TRP A 412 9.97 30.32 21.69
N PRO A 413 8.85 30.65 20.97
CA PRO A 413 7.55 30.79 21.63
C PRO A 413 7.06 29.50 22.29
N PHE A 414 7.26 28.33 21.59
CA PHE A 414 6.86 27.02 22.12
C PHE A 414 7.74 26.59 23.29
N VAL A 415 9.03 26.89 23.21
CA VAL A 415 9.97 26.65 24.33
C VAL A 415 9.60 27.49 25.52
N ALA A 416 9.34 28.78 25.32
CA ALA A 416 8.93 29.72 26.40
C ALA A 416 7.62 29.26 27.06
N TYR A 417 6.65 28.78 26.25
CA TYR A 417 5.40 28.24 26.78
C TYR A 417 5.64 26.98 27.63
N ALA A 418 6.40 26.02 27.13
CA ALA A 418 6.69 24.77 27.86
C ALA A 418 7.47 25.05 29.16
N VAL A 419 8.49 25.91 29.10
CA VAL A 419 9.26 26.36 30.28
C VAL A 419 8.37 27.11 31.26
N GLY A 420 7.50 28.00 30.78
CA GLY A 420 6.52 28.70 31.60
C GLY A 420 5.61 27.77 32.40
N LEU A 421 5.13 26.67 31.73
CA LEU A 421 4.34 25.64 32.41
C LEU A 421 5.15 24.87 33.47
N LEU A 422 6.43 24.62 33.20
CA LEU A 422 7.34 23.95 34.15
C LEU A 422 7.63 24.87 35.37
N VAL A 423 7.87 26.15 35.13
CA VAL A 423 8.04 27.16 36.18
C VAL A 423 6.76 27.28 37.02
N ALA A 424 5.59 27.36 36.41
CA ALA A 424 4.32 27.31 37.12
C ALA A 424 4.17 26.04 37.97
N GLY A 425 4.66 24.90 37.47
CA GLY A 425 4.74 23.62 38.18
C GLY A 425 5.66 23.62 39.40
N ALA A 426 6.68 24.48 39.46
CA ALA A 426 7.54 24.68 40.62
C ALA A 426 6.79 25.33 41.79
N PHE A 427 5.87 26.25 41.52
CA PHE A 427 5.09 26.97 42.54
C PHE A 427 3.76 26.28 42.85
N TYR A 428 3.12 25.60 41.85
CA TYR A 428 1.85 24.90 42.01
C TYR A 428 1.99 23.47 41.52
N PHE A 429 1.79 22.50 42.44
CA PHE A 429 2.00 21.08 42.18
C PHE A 429 1.19 20.56 40.96
N LYS A 430 1.89 20.08 39.95
CA LYS A 430 1.30 19.54 38.69
C LYS A 430 0.32 20.53 38.04
N PHE A 431 0.77 21.77 37.84
CA PHE A 431 -0.06 22.85 37.30
C PHE A 431 -0.80 22.42 36.02
N PHE A 432 -0.07 21.94 35.00
CA PHE A 432 -0.65 21.52 33.75
C PHE A 432 -1.70 20.41 33.94
N CYS A 433 -1.37 19.34 34.65
CA CYS A 433 -2.28 18.19 34.85
C CYS A 433 -3.56 18.51 35.64
N ARG A 434 -3.57 19.61 36.37
CA ARG A 434 -4.74 20.04 37.18
C ARG A 434 -5.57 21.12 36.52
N VAL A 435 -4.95 21.97 35.73
CA VAL A 435 -5.58 23.17 35.18
C VAL A 435 -5.91 23.04 33.71
N LEU A 436 -5.05 22.39 32.96
CA LEU A 436 -5.22 22.08 31.54
C LEU A 436 -5.41 20.58 31.30
#